data_914eb5c1e1555ed47218598e92a077d4
#
_entry.id   914eb5c1e1555ed47218598e92a077d4
#
_cell.length_a   1.000
_cell.length_b   1.000
_cell.length_c   1.000
_cell.angle_alpha   90.00
_cell.angle_beta   90.00
_cell.angle_gamma   90.00
#
_symmetry.space_group_name_H-M   'P 1'
#
loop_
_entity.id
_entity.type
_entity.pdbx_description
1 polymer ?
#
loop_
_entity_poly.entity_id
_entity_poly.type
_entity_poly.pdbx_seq_one_letter_code
_entity_poly.pdbx_strand_id
1 'polypeptide(L)'
;TDQVVYLEDGQIAEIRIGKDIEMINLNHKLCDYDIKTVDLDISKLSKGGFDHFMLKEIYDQPQCLKDCMSGRLFADKDNPSNNHIVLSALTDYKNRLMSAKHIIIVACGTSWHAALIGKQLIEKMCRKRVEVEYASEYQGLHRSGYRPYPLCLGIRS
;
A
#
# COMPACT_ATOMS: atom_id res chain seq x y z
N THR A 1 9.26 -3.04 22.27
CA THR A 1 10.04 -4.28 22.22
C THR A 1 10.83 -4.32 20.92
N ASP A 2 11.99 -4.87 20.97
CA ASP A 2 12.93 -5.10 19.85
C ASP A 2 12.91 -6.56 19.37
N GLN A 3 12.12 -7.39 20.07
CA GLN A 3 11.96 -8.80 19.74
C GLN A 3 10.63 -9.04 19.02
N VAL A 4 10.69 -9.77 17.92
CA VAL A 4 9.54 -10.12 17.09
C VAL A 4 9.58 -11.59 16.72
N VAL A 5 8.40 -12.17 16.56
CA VAL A 5 8.19 -13.50 15.98
C VAL A 5 7.40 -13.33 14.71
N TYR A 6 7.91 -13.83 13.59
CA TYR A 6 7.19 -13.84 12.33
C TYR A 6 6.37 -15.12 12.23
N LEU A 7 5.06 -14.95 12.02
CA LEU A 7 4.16 -16.07 11.78
C LEU A 7 4.29 -16.56 10.34
N GLU A 8 4.33 -17.86 10.17
CA GLU A 8 4.21 -18.52 8.86
C GLU A 8 2.76 -18.86 8.55
N ASP A 9 2.48 -19.20 7.29
CA ASP A 9 1.13 -19.59 6.87
C ASP A 9 0.63 -20.80 7.68
N GLY A 10 -0.55 -20.66 8.25
CA GLY A 10 -1.16 -21.71 9.08
C GLY A 10 -0.69 -21.77 10.52
N GLN A 11 0.08 -20.80 10.98
CA GLN A 11 0.45 -20.66 12.39
C GLN A 11 -0.49 -19.67 13.12
N ILE A 12 -0.73 -19.97 14.38
CA ILE A 12 -1.53 -19.16 15.32
C ILE A 12 -0.69 -18.96 16.56
N ALA A 13 -0.51 -17.71 17.00
CA ALA A 13 0.16 -17.39 18.25
C ALA A 13 -0.87 -17.07 19.35
N GLU A 14 -0.77 -17.74 20.48
CA GLU A 14 -1.51 -17.40 21.69
C GLU A 14 -0.60 -16.63 22.65
N ILE A 15 -1.02 -15.42 23.02
CA ILE A 15 -0.27 -14.54 23.92
C ILE A 15 -1.10 -14.31 25.18
N ARG A 16 -0.53 -14.68 26.32
CA ARG A 16 -1.13 -14.44 27.65
C ARG A 16 -0.16 -13.63 28.50
N ILE A 17 -0.70 -12.66 29.23
CA ILE A 17 0.14 -11.82 30.11
C ILE A 17 0.84 -12.71 31.15
N GLY A 18 2.17 -12.57 31.22
CA GLY A 18 3.02 -13.30 32.16
C GLY A 18 3.29 -14.77 31.82
N LYS A 19 2.98 -15.17 30.58
CA LYS A 19 3.33 -16.49 30.02
C LYS A 19 4.14 -16.35 28.75
N ASP A 20 4.86 -17.39 28.40
CA ASP A 20 5.52 -17.50 27.12
C ASP A 20 4.51 -17.58 25.97
N ILE A 21 4.94 -17.20 24.77
CA ILE A 21 4.12 -17.31 23.56
C ILE A 21 3.93 -18.79 23.23
N GLU A 22 2.70 -19.23 23.08
CA GLU A 22 2.39 -20.55 22.57
C GLU A 22 2.08 -20.44 21.06
N MET A 23 2.82 -21.18 20.25
CA MET A 23 2.62 -21.24 18.79
C MET A 23 2.00 -22.59 18.43
N ILE A 24 0.86 -22.56 17.74
CA ILE A 24 0.17 -23.75 17.25
C ILE A 24 -0.08 -23.66 15.75
N ASN A 25 -0.19 -24.78 15.08
CA ASN A 25 -0.65 -24.84 13.69
C ASN A 25 -2.17 -25.07 13.61
N LEU A 26 -2.71 -25.05 12.39
CA LEU A 26 -4.13 -25.30 12.13
C LEU A 26 -4.62 -26.69 12.58
N ASN A 27 -3.73 -27.63 12.88
CA ASN A 27 -4.03 -28.94 13.44
C ASN A 27 -3.90 -28.98 14.97
N HIS A 28 -3.82 -27.82 15.63
CA HIS A 28 -3.63 -27.66 17.08
C HIS A 28 -2.37 -28.33 17.64
N LYS A 29 -1.31 -28.47 16.83
CA LYS A 29 -0.01 -28.97 17.30
C LYS A 29 0.90 -27.79 17.60
N LEU A 30 1.66 -27.90 18.69
CA LEU A 30 2.70 -26.94 19.02
C LEU A 30 3.74 -26.87 17.91
N CYS A 31 4.17 -25.65 17.61
CA CYS A 31 5.20 -25.35 16.62
C CYS A 31 6.35 -24.60 17.30
N ASP A 32 7.56 -24.89 16.89
CA ASP A 32 8.71 -24.08 17.26
C ASP A 32 8.66 -22.73 16.54
N TYR A 33 9.26 -21.72 17.16
CA TYR A 33 9.36 -20.38 16.59
C TYR A 33 10.69 -19.73 16.96
N ASP A 34 11.17 -18.88 16.06
CA ASP A 34 12.40 -18.11 16.25
C ASP A 34 12.06 -16.68 16.69
N ILE A 35 12.69 -16.24 17.78
CA ILE A 35 12.66 -14.86 18.21
C ILE A 35 13.77 -14.11 17.48
N LYS A 36 13.40 -13.13 16.67
CA LYS A 36 14.34 -12.24 15.97
C LYS A 36 14.41 -10.89 16.67
N THR A 37 15.62 -10.41 16.87
CA THR A 37 15.83 -9.02 17.30
C THR A 37 15.80 -8.14 16.07
N VAL A 38 14.93 -7.13 16.08
CA VAL A 38 14.84 -6.11 15.03
C VAL A 38 15.66 -4.92 15.50
N ASP A 39 16.72 -4.62 14.77
CA ASP A 39 17.47 -3.38 14.97
C ASP A 39 16.66 -2.21 14.41
N LEU A 40 15.78 -1.68 15.27
CA LEU A 40 14.99 -0.50 14.94
C LEU A 40 15.91 0.72 15.08
N ASP A 41 16.24 1.32 13.95
CA ASP A 41 16.91 2.61 13.94
C ASP A 41 15.98 3.67 14.56
N ILE A 42 16.13 3.85 15.87
CA ILE A 42 15.31 4.76 16.69
C ILE A 42 15.39 6.20 16.15
N SER A 43 16.45 6.55 15.43
CA SER A 43 16.60 7.86 14.79
C SER A 43 15.54 8.11 13.73
N LYS A 44 15.11 7.07 13.02
CA LYS A 44 14.01 7.13 12.02
C LYS A 44 12.63 7.16 12.65
N LEU A 45 12.52 6.71 13.90
CA LEU A 45 11.29 6.76 14.69
C LEU A 45 11.18 8.03 15.54
N SER A 46 12.12 8.98 15.38
CA SER A 46 12.08 10.23 16.11
C SER A 46 10.83 11.04 15.76
N LYS A 47 10.11 11.47 16.79
CA LYS A 47 8.97 12.38 16.64
C LYS A 47 9.37 13.78 16.17
N GLY A 48 10.68 14.09 16.06
CA GLY A 48 11.15 15.37 15.56
C GLY A 48 10.70 16.58 16.39
N GLY A 49 10.51 16.41 17.72
CA GLY A 49 10.03 17.47 18.61
C GLY A 49 8.50 17.58 18.71
N PHE A 50 7.76 16.70 18.04
CA PHE A 50 6.30 16.65 18.17
C PHE A 50 5.86 15.70 19.30
N ASP A 51 4.76 15.98 19.97
CA ASP A 51 4.23 15.13 21.04
C ASP A 51 3.70 13.80 20.50
N HIS A 52 3.16 13.80 19.27
CA HIS A 52 2.54 12.67 18.64
C HIS A 52 3.05 12.46 17.20
N PHE A 53 3.20 11.21 16.78
CA PHE A 53 3.57 10.87 15.41
C PHE A 53 2.57 11.42 14.38
N MET A 54 1.29 11.30 14.63
CA MET A 54 0.25 11.84 13.77
C MET A 54 0.41 13.35 13.53
N LEU A 55 0.75 14.10 14.57
CA LEU A 55 0.99 15.54 14.45
C LEU A 55 2.21 15.82 13.57
N LYS A 56 3.30 15.07 13.78
CA LYS A 56 4.48 15.14 12.92
C LYS A 56 4.12 14.87 11.45
N GLU A 57 3.39 13.79 11.19
CA GLU A 57 2.98 13.41 9.84
C GLU A 57 2.12 14.48 9.14
N ILE A 58 1.25 15.16 9.88
CA ILE A 58 0.48 16.30 9.37
C ILE A 58 1.42 17.41 8.87
N TYR A 59 2.44 17.75 9.65
CA TYR A 59 3.40 18.79 9.28
C TYR A 59 4.41 18.34 8.21
N ASP A 60 4.66 17.05 8.09
CA ASP A 60 5.53 16.47 7.06
C ASP A 60 4.86 16.44 5.67
N GLN A 61 3.53 16.57 5.58
CA GLN A 61 2.79 16.45 4.30
C GLN A 61 3.37 17.31 3.16
N PRO A 62 3.73 18.60 3.35
CA PRO A 62 4.26 19.39 2.26
C PRO A 62 5.58 18.83 1.69
N GLN A 63 6.42 18.27 2.55
CA GLN A 63 7.67 17.65 2.12
C GLN A 63 7.39 16.31 1.43
N CYS A 64 6.54 15.48 2.00
CA CYS A 64 6.14 14.20 1.41
C CYS A 64 5.54 14.37 0.01
N LEU A 65 4.73 15.41 -0.21
CA LEU A 65 4.19 15.73 -1.54
C LEU A 65 5.28 16.15 -2.52
N LYS A 66 6.24 16.99 -2.10
CA LYS A 66 7.39 17.35 -2.95
C LYS A 66 8.20 16.13 -3.32
N ASP A 67 8.51 15.26 -2.36
CA ASP A 67 9.28 14.04 -2.59
C ASP A 67 8.55 13.08 -3.54
N CYS A 68 7.23 12.94 -3.36
CA CYS A 68 6.39 12.13 -4.24
C CYS A 68 6.36 12.65 -5.68
N MET A 69 6.42 13.96 -5.87
CA MET A 69 6.44 14.60 -7.21
C MET A 69 7.84 14.69 -7.81
N SER A 70 8.89 14.55 -7.00
CA SER A 70 10.27 14.69 -7.44
C SER A 70 10.62 13.72 -8.57
N GLY A 71 11.16 14.23 -9.66
CA GLY A 71 11.48 13.47 -10.87
C GLY A 71 10.29 12.95 -11.66
N ARG A 72 9.06 13.30 -11.24
CA ARG A 72 7.81 12.85 -11.91
C ARG A 72 7.06 13.98 -12.58
N LEU A 73 7.26 15.22 -12.15
CA LEU A 73 6.69 16.40 -12.78
C LEU A 73 7.77 17.13 -13.57
N PHE A 74 7.56 17.25 -14.86
CA PHE A 74 8.35 18.11 -15.72
C PHE A 74 7.53 19.37 -16.01
N ALA A 75 8.01 20.50 -15.52
CA ALA A 75 7.41 21.81 -15.74
C ALA A 75 8.37 22.69 -16.54
N ASP A 76 7.96 23.04 -17.74
CA ASP A 76 8.66 24.00 -18.60
C ASP A 76 8.10 25.39 -18.31
N LYS A 77 8.95 26.28 -17.80
CA LYS A 77 8.53 27.65 -17.43
C LYS A 77 8.27 28.51 -18.65
N ASP A 78 8.95 28.24 -19.74
CA ASP A 78 8.90 29.04 -20.96
C ASP A 78 7.78 28.55 -21.88
N ASN A 79 7.47 27.26 -21.83
CA ASN A 79 6.40 26.67 -22.63
C ASN A 79 5.55 25.69 -21.83
N PRO A 80 4.47 26.16 -21.19
CA PRO A 80 3.58 25.30 -20.38
C PRO A 80 2.99 24.11 -21.14
N SER A 81 2.94 24.14 -22.46
CA SER A 81 2.45 23.03 -23.29
C SER A 81 3.37 21.81 -23.22
N ASN A 82 4.62 22.01 -22.81
CA ASN A 82 5.57 20.92 -22.59
C ASN A 82 5.48 20.28 -21.21
N ASN A 83 4.62 20.78 -20.34
CA ASN A 83 4.42 20.18 -19.02
C ASN A 83 3.90 18.77 -19.17
N HIS A 84 4.56 17.84 -18.51
CA HIS A 84 4.15 16.43 -18.54
C HIS A 84 4.54 15.70 -17.27
N ILE A 85 3.88 14.55 -17.07
CA ILE A 85 4.14 13.66 -15.96
C ILE A 85 4.95 12.48 -16.46
N VAL A 86 6.04 12.16 -15.76
CA VAL A 86 6.90 11.01 -16.04
C VAL A 86 6.60 9.93 -15.00
N LEU A 87 6.02 8.83 -15.44
CA LEU A 87 5.75 7.64 -14.64
C LEU A 87 6.46 6.44 -15.31
N SER A 88 7.78 6.40 -15.19
CA SER A 88 8.63 5.43 -15.90
C SER A 88 8.21 3.98 -15.65
N ALA A 89 7.80 3.64 -14.43
CA ALA A 89 7.30 2.31 -14.09
C ALA A 89 6.01 1.91 -14.83
N LEU A 90 5.26 2.87 -15.38
CA LEU A 90 4.03 2.61 -16.13
C LEU A 90 4.25 2.64 -17.66
N THR A 91 5.45 2.99 -18.11
CA THR A 91 5.74 3.12 -19.55
C THR A 91 5.49 1.82 -20.30
N ASP A 92 5.97 0.70 -19.77
CA ASP A 92 5.82 -0.63 -20.37
C ASP A 92 4.36 -1.10 -20.38
N TYR A 93 3.54 -0.56 -19.49
CA TYR A 93 2.12 -0.89 -19.37
C TYR A 93 1.19 0.11 -20.06
N LYS A 94 1.73 1.13 -20.73
CA LYS A 94 0.94 2.20 -21.35
C LYS A 94 -0.18 1.68 -22.24
N ASN A 95 0.14 0.78 -23.17
CA ASN A 95 -0.85 0.25 -24.10
C ASN A 95 -1.95 -0.54 -23.37
N ARG A 96 -1.56 -1.32 -22.36
CA ARG A 96 -2.51 -2.08 -21.53
C ARG A 96 -3.41 -1.16 -20.71
N LEU A 97 -2.86 -0.09 -20.14
CA LEU A 97 -3.62 0.94 -19.41
C LEU A 97 -4.62 1.65 -20.33
N MET A 98 -4.16 2.02 -21.52
CA MET A 98 -5.00 2.73 -22.50
C MET A 98 -6.13 1.86 -23.03
N SER A 99 -5.90 0.55 -23.24
CA SER A 99 -6.91 -0.39 -23.73
C SER A 99 -7.83 -0.95 -22.65
N ALA A 100 -7.47 -0.79 -21.37
CA ALA A 100 -8.28 -1.29 -20.26
C ALA A 100 -9.68 -0.64 -20.26
N LYS A 101 -10.71 -1.46 -20.23
CA LYS A 101 -12.12 -1.01 -20.09
C LYS A 101 -12.53 -0.85 -18.64
N HIS A 102 -11.87 -1.58 -17.75
CA HIS A 102 -12.14 -1.64 -16.34
C HIS A 102 -10.83 -1.68 -15.56
N ILE A 103 -10.75 -0.88 -14.51
CA ILE A 103 -9.58 -0.76 -13.63
C ILE A 103 -10.04 -1.15 -12.21
N ILE A 104 -9.30 -2.01 -11.55
CA ILE A 104 -9.48 -2.31 -10.14
C ILE A 104 -8.26 -1.78 -9.38
N ILE A 105 -8.50 -0.95 -8.37
CA ILE A 105 -7.47 -0.46 -7.45
C ILE A 105 -7.62 -1.23 -6.15
N VAL A 106 -6.55 -1.89 -5.73
CA VAL A 106 -6.54 -2.73 -4.53
C VAL A 106 -5.59 -2.10 -3.52
N ALA A 107 -6.10 -1.77 -2.35
CA ALA A 107 -5.32 -1.10 -1.31
C ALA A 107 -5.91 -1.32 0.09
N CYS A 108 -5.15 -0.97 1.12
CA CYS A 108 -5.60 -0.92 2.51
C CYS A 108 -5.25 0.44 3.13
N GLY A 109 -5.90 0.78 4.26
CA GLY A 109 -5.61 1.98 5.04
C GLY A 109 -5.78 3.27 4.25
N THR A 110 -4.86 4.20 4.44
CA THR A 110 -4.88 5.52 3.79
C THR A 110 -4.75 5.44 2.27
N SER A 111 -4.06 4.42 1.75
CA SER A 111 -3.97 4.16 0.31
C SER A 111 -5.33 3.80 -0.29
N TRP A 112 -6.19 3.08 0.44
CA TRP A 112 -7.55 2.79 0.01
C TRP A 112 -8.40 4.07 -0.07
N HIS A 113 -8.28 4.97 0.91
CA HIS A 113 -8.95 6.28 0.87
C HIS A 113 -8.47 7.14 -0.32
N ALA A 114 -7.16 7.15 -0.59
CA ALA A 114 -6.60 7.82 -1.76
C ALA A 114 -7.14 7.21 -3.08
N ALA A 115 -7.31 5.89 -3.12
CA ALA A 115 -7.87 5.18 -4.27
C ALA A 115 -9.32 5.56 -4.55
N LEU A 116 -10.15 5.85 -3.53
CA LEU A 116 -11.51 6.35 -3.71
C LEU A 116 -11.54 7.70 -4.44
N ILE A 117 -10.62 8.61 -4.11
CA ILE A 117 -10.47 9.88 -4.81
C ILE A 117 -9.95 9.63 -6.24
N GLY A 118 -8.94 8.75 -6.38
CA GLY A 118 -8.42 8.32 -7.67
C GLY A 118 -9.48 7.76 -8.59
N LYS A 119 -10.40 6.93 -8.06
CA LYS A 119 -11.57 6.42 -8.79
C LYS A 119 -12.36 7.55 -9.43
N GLN A 120 -12.78 8.53 -8.62
CA GLN A 120 -13.59 9.65 -9.12
C GLN A 120 -12.86 10.43 -10.23
N LEU A 121 -11.56 10.68 -10.05
CA LEU A 121 -10.77 11.39 -11.04
C LEU A 121 -10.61 10.60 -12.34
N ILE A 122 -10.30 9.32 -12.28
CA ILE A 122 -10.12 8.47 -13.46
C ILE A 122 -11.44 8.29 -14.19
N GLU A 123 -12.54 8.03 -13.50
CA GLU A 123 -13.87 7.91 -14.11
C GLU A 123 -14.29 9.21 -14.81
N LYS A 124 -14.05 10.36 -14.16
CA LYS A 124 -14.40 11.68 -14.73
C LYS A 124 -13.53 12.05 -15.94
N MET A 125 -12.21 11.84 -15.84
CA MET A 125 -11.25 12.31 -16.84
C MET A 125 -11.04 11.31 -17.98
N CYS A 126 -10.99 10.02 -17.67
CA CYS A 126 -10.67 8.97 -18.63
C CYS A 126 -11.91 8.20 -19.11
N ARG A 127 -13.08 8.40 -18.46
CA ARG A 127 -14.34 7.70 -18.73
C ARG A 127 -14.17 6.17 -18.71
N LYS A 128 -13.36 5.69 -17.78
CA LYS A 128 -13.09 4.27 -17.55
C LYS A 128 -13.75 3.85 -16.23
N ARG A 129 -14.39 2.70 -16.22
CA ARG A 129 -14.94 2.12 -14.99
C ARG A 129 -13.82 1.80 -14.02
N VAL A 130 -13.94 2.23 -12.76
CA VAL A 130 -12.97 1.97 -11.70
C VAL A 130 -13.68 1.38 -10.49
N GLU A 131 -13.13 0.30 -9.97
CA GLU A 131 -13.52 -0.29 -8.68
C GLU A 131 -12.38 -0.16 -7.69
N VAL A 132 -12.70 0.00 -6.42
CA VAL A 132 -11.71 0.09 -5.33
C VAL A 132 -12.07 -0.96 -4.30
N GLU A 133 -11.12 -1.87 -4.08
CA GLU A 133 -11.31 -3.04 -3.23
C GLU A 133 -10.29 -3.05 -2.08
N TYR A 134 -10.67 -3.65 -0.96
CA TYR A 134 -9.75 -3.93 0.12
C TYR A 134 -8.81 -5.07 -0.27
N ALA A 135 -7.50 -4.87 -0.11
CA ALA A 135 -6.50 -5.87 -0.46
C ALA A 135 -6.67 -7.17 0.33
N SER A 136 -7.14 -7.09 1.58
CA SER A 136 -7.42 -8.25 2.43
C SER A 136 -8.57 -9.12 1.91
N GLU A 137 -9.52 -8.53 1.17
CA GLU A 137 -10.74 -9.22 0.72
C GLU A 137 -10.66 -9.63 -0.77
N TYR A 138 -9.80 -8.97 -1.53
CA TYR A 138 -9.70 -9.18 -2.98
C TYR A 138 -9.35 -10.62 -3.39
N GLN A 139 -8.60 -11.34 -2.57
CA GLN A 139 -8.27 -12.76 -2.84
C GLN A 139 -9.49 -13.69 -2.89
N GLY A 140 -10.57 -13.33 -2.19
CA GLY A 140 -11.81 -14.10 -2.20
C GLY A 140 -12.55 -14.03 -3.53
N LEU A 141 -12.53 -12.90 -4.21
CA LEU A 141 -13.22 -12.67 -5.48
C LEU A 141 -12.55 -13.40 -6.65
N HIS A 142 -11.24 -13.59 -6.60
CA HIS A 142 -10.51 -14.31 -7.66
C HIS A 142 -10.81 -15.80 -7.71
N ARG A 143 -11.30 -16.39 -6.63
CA ARG A 143 -11.67 -17.83 -6.56
C ARG A 143 -13.04 -18.14 -7.13
N SER A 144 -13.90 -17.14 -7.32
CA SER A 144 -15.29 -17.34 -7.77
C SER A 144 -15.48 -17.45 -9.30
N GLY A 145 -14.39 -17.57 -10.08
CA GLY A 145 -14.49 -17.85 -11.53
C GLY A 145 -14.95 -16.67 -12.39
N TYR A 146 -15.13 -15.50 -11.82
CA TYR A 146 -15.49 -14.29 -12.57
C TYR A 146 -14.27 -13.76 -13.31
N ARG A 147 -14.15 -14.10 -14.60
CA ARG A 147 -13.14 -13.53 -15.51
C ARG A 147 -13.76 -12.46 -16.38
N PRO A 148 -13.61 -11.19 -16.05
CA PRO A 148 -13.10 -10.26 -17.04
C PRO A 148 -11.64 -9.94 -16.65
N TYR A 149 -10.76 -9.66 -17.59
CA TYR A 149 -9.38 -9.26 -17.33
C TYR A 149 -9.32 -7.78 -16.93
N PRO A 150 -9.60 -7.41 -15.66
CA PRO A 150 -9.40 -6.04 -15.23
C PRO A 150 -7.91 -5.79 -15.07
N LEU A 151 -7.50 -4.56 -15.32
CA LEU A 151 -6.19 -4.12 -14.90
C LEU A 151 -6.22 -3.94 -13.39
N CYS A 152 -5.52 -4.80 -12.66
CA CYS A 152 -5.38 -4.69 -11.21
C CYS A 152 -4.16 -3.81 -10.89
N LEU A 153 -4.39 -2.72 -10.19
CA LEU A 153 -3.35 -1.84 -9.64
C LEU A 153 -3.27 -2.07 -8.14
N GLY A 154 -2.25 -2.81 -7.69
CA GLY A 154 -1.94 -2.93 -6.26
C GLY A 154 -1.14 -1.71 -5.81
N ILE A 155 -1.63 -0.98 -4.81
CA ILE A 155 -0.88 0.10 -4.16
C ILE A 155 -0.34 -0.47 -2.86
N ARG A 156 1.00 -0.53 -2.73
CA ARG A 156 1.65 -0.80 -1.46
C ARG A 156 1.92 0.54 -0.76
N SER A 157 1.52 0.62 0.47
CA SER A 157 1.94 1.66 1.43
C SER A 157 3.36 1.42 1.89
#